data_398644ea9852505abf26c42d352a3837
#
_entry.id   398644ea9852505abf26c42d352a3837
#
_cell.length_a   1.000
_cell.length_b   1.000
_cell.length_c   1.000
_cell.angle_alpha   90.00
_cell.angle_beta   90.00
_cell.angle_gamma   90.00
#
_symmetry.space_group_name_H-M   'P 1'
#
loop_
_entity.id
_entity.type
_entity.pdbx_description
1 polymer ?
#
loop_
_entity_poly.entity_id
_entity_poly.type
_entity_poly.pdbx_seq_one_letter_code
_entity_poly.pdbx_strand_id
1 'polypeptide(L)'
;MKKAHLHLIKWAVARGYSIAVYGEGEFDGIHSTYKDIKDNCEACDIGQLVLVKPSKQEGKWISVATFAYIFEYDQEPDEIIADYGVNSISEQWDRDYEKTKGVTA
;
A
#
# COMPACT_ATOMS: atom_id res chain seq x y z
N MET A 1 17.20 4.96 -0.33
CA MET A 1 16.01 4.42 0.39
C MET A 1 14.86 4.20 -0.60
N LYS A 2 14.19 3.08 -0.49
CA LYS A 2 13.04 2.80 -1.34
C LYS A 2 11.83 3.63 -0.91
N LYS A 3 11.04 4.07 -1.88
CA LYS A 3 9.79 4.79 -1.59
C LYS A 3 8.80 3.85 -0.89
N ALA A 4 8.22 4.31 0.20
CA ALA A 4 7.39 3.46 1.06
C ALA A 4 6.22 2.82 0.31
N HIS A 5 5.51 3.59 -0.54
CA HIS A 5 4.37 3.05 -1.27
C HIS A 5 4.78 1.97 -2.28
N LEU A 6 5.93 2.11 -2.93
CA LEU A 6 6.41 1.11 -3.88
C LEU A 6 6.82 -0.18 -3.17
N HIS A 7 7.47 -0.05 -2.03
CA HIS A 7 7.81 -1.20 -1.21
C HIS A 7 6.55 -1.93 -0.73
N LEU A 8 5.56 -1.17 -0.25
CA LEU A 8 4.28 -1.73 0.20
C LEU A 8 3.57 -2.51 -0.90
N ILE A 9 3.50 -1.93 -2.10
CA ILE A 9 2.82 -2.58 -3.23
C ILE A 9 3.52 -3.90 -3.58
N LYS A 10 4.84 -3.90 -3.72
CA LYS A 10 5.60 -5.12 -4.02
C LYS A 10 5.45 -6.16 -2.92
N TRP A 11 5.53 -5.71 -1.67
CA TRP A 11 5.38 -6.58 -0.50
C TRP A 11 4.02 -7.28 -0.48
N ALA A 12 2.95 -6.52 -0.73
CA ALA A 12 1.60 -7.05 -0.72
C ALA A 12 1.34 -8.01 -1.88
N VAL A 13 1.75 -7.63 -3.10
CA VAL A 13 1.58 -8.48 -4.29
C VAL A 13 2.34 -9.79 -4.13
N ALA A 14 3.56 -9.75 -3.58
CA ALA A 14 4.35 -10.95 -3.34
C ALA A 14 3.69 -11.92 -2.35
N ARG A 15 2.82 -11.42 -1.49
CA ARG A 15 2.07 -12.24 -0.51
C ARG A 15 0.69 -12.64 -1.01
N GLY A 16 0.37 -12.36 -2.26
CA GLY A 16 -0.90 -12.75 -2.87
C GLY A 16 -2.07 -11.83 -2.58
N TYR A 17 -1.84 -10.67 -1.99
CA TYR A 17 -2.91 -9.68 -1.79
C TYR A 17 -3.17 -8.92 -3.08
N SER A 18 -4.43 -8.53 -3.27
CA SER A 18 -4.78 -7.47 -4.20
C SER A 18 -4.93 -6.17 -3.42
N ILE A 19 -4.95 -5.04 -4.12
CA ILE A 19 -5.06 -3.74 -3.47
C ILE A 19 -6.21 -2.95 -4.07
N ALA A 20 -7.12 -2.49 -3.21
CA ALA A 20 -8.14 -1.52 -3.56
C ALA A 20 -7.52 -0.13 -3.41
N VAL A 21 -7.57 0.67 -4.48
CA VAL A 21 -7.00 2.01 -4.51
C VAL A 21 -8.12 3.03 -4.36
N TYR A 22 -7.96 3.95 -3.41
CA TYR A 22 -8.89 5.06 -3.19
C TYR A 22 -8.12 6.37 -3.36
N GLY A 23 -8.26 7.01 -4.52
CA GLY A 23 -7.62 8.28 -4.80
C GLY A 23 -8.56 9.43 -4.46
N GLU A 24 -8.14 10.34 -3.56
CA GLU A 24 -8.94 11.48 -3.12
C GLU A 24 -10.33 11.08 -2.62
N GLY A 25 -10.42 9.90 -1.97
CA GLY A 25 -11.67 9.38 -1.43
C GLY A 25 -12.54 8.62 -2.43
N GLU A 26 -12.13 8.55 -3.70
CA GLU A 26 -12.86 7.82 -4.73
C GLU A 26 -12.25 6.44 -4.97
N PHE A 27 -13.11 5.45 -5.13
CA PHE A 27 -12.67 4.09 -5.40
C PHE A 27 -12.21 3.93 -6.86
N ASP A 28 -10.95 3.59 -7.04
CA ASP A 28 -10.31 3.43 -8.35
C ASP A 28 -10.08 1.98 -8.75
N GLY A 29 -10.77 1.05 -8.11
CA GLY A 29 -10.73 -0.37 -8.45
C GLY A 29 -9.82 -1.19 -7.56
N ILE A 30 -9.93 -2.50 -7.73
CA ILE A 30 -9.07 -3.49 -7.07
C ILE A 30 -8.13 -4.05 -8.14
N HIS A 31 -6.83 -3.97 -7.86
CA HIS A 31 -5.79 -4.36 -8.80
C HIS A 31 -4.86 -5.39 -8.18
N SER A 32 -4.30 -6.25 -9.01
CA SER A 32 -3.45 -7.37 -8.54
C SER A 32 -2.03 -7.31 -9.08
N THR A 33 -1.71 -6.39 -9.97
CA THR A 33 -0.36 -6.23 -10.51
C THR A 33 0.30 -4.98 -9.95
N TYR A 34 1.61 -5.06 -9.77
CA TYR A 34 2.40 -3.93 -9.30
C TYR A 34 2.18 -2.68 -10.14
N LYS A 35 2.22 -2.84 -11.48
CA LYS A 35 2.10 -1.71 -12.39
C LYS A 35 0.76 -1.01 -12.26
N ASP A 36 -0.34 -1.77 -12.24
CA ASP A 36 -1.68 -1.18 -12.17
C ASP A 36 -1.91 -0.49 -10.84
N ILE A 37 -1.47 -1.09 -9.74
CA ILE A 37 -1.61 -0.49 -8.42
C ILE A 37 -0.78 0.80 -8.34
N LYS A 38 0.46 0.76 -8.80
CA LYS A 38 1.36 1.92 -8.81
C LYS A 38 0.77 3.06 -9.63
N ASP A 39 0.31 2.78 -10.86
CA ASP A 39 -0.21 3.81 -11.76
C ASP A 39 -1.47 4.47 -11.17
N ASN A 40 -2.36 3.71 -10.58
CA ASN A 40 -3.56 4.25 -9.95
C ASN A 40 -3.25 5.03 -8.66
N CYS A 41 -2.32 4.53 -7.86
CA CYS A 41 -1.88 5.22 -6.64
C CYS A 41 -1.24 6.57 -6.96
N GLU A 42 -0.34 6.60 -7.95
CA GLU A 42 0.40 7.82 -8.30
C GLU A 42 -0.41 8.82 -9.11
N ALA A 43 -1.61 8.45 -9.53
CA ALA A 43 -2.51 9.36 -10.23
C ALA A 43 -3.13 10.44 -9.33
N CYS A 44 -3.11 10.23 -8.02
CA CYS A 44 -3.66 11.19 -7.03
C CYS A 44 -2.61 11.51 -5.99
N ASP A 45 -2.66 12.74 -5.47
CA ASP A 45 -1.69 13.21 -4.47
C ASP A 45 -1.95 12.65 -3.07
N ILE A 46 -3.18 12.22 -2.80
CA ILE A 46 -3.58 11.68 -1.50
C ILE A 46 -4.60 10.58 -1.71
N GLY A 47 -4.55 9.55 -0.88
CA GLY A 47 -5.51 8.46 -0.95
C GLY A 47 -5.22 7.35 0.02
N GLN A 48 -5.80 6.19 -0.25
CA GLN A 48 -5.62 5.00 0.57
C GLN A 48 -5.33 3.79 -0.30
N LEU A 49 -4.49 2.92 0.21
CA LEU A 49 -4.24 1.58 -0.32
C LEU A 49 -4.78 0.58 0.69
N VAL A 50 -5.75 -0.22 0.26
CA VAL A 50 -6.37 -1.22 1.13
C VAL A 50 -6.00 -2.60 0.62
N LEU A 51 -5.26 -3.35 1.41
CA LEU A 51 -4.92 -4.72 1.08
C LEU A 51 -6.16 -5.59 1.27
N VAL A 52 -6.49 -6.35 0.23
CA VAL A 52 -7.68 -7.20 0.22
C VAL A 52 -7.33 -8.61 -0.23
N LYS A 53 -8.15 -9.56 0.18
CA LYS A 53 -8.08 -10.94 -0.29
C LYS A 53 -9.48 -11.42 -0.65
N PRO A 54 -9.60 -12.41 -1.56
CA PRO A 54 -10.92 -12.96 -1.88
C PRO A 54 -11.55 -13.58 -0.65
N SER A 55 -12.85 -13.34 -0.48
CA SER A 55 -13.60 -14.03 0.57
C SER A 55 -14.05 -15.40 0.07
N LYS A 56 -14.56 -16.23 1.00
CA LYS A 56 -15.18 -17.52 0.64
C LYS A 56 -16.46 -17.34 -0.16
N GLN A 57 -17.07 -16.15 -0.10
CA GLN A 57 -18.26 -15.81 -0.90
C GLN A 57 -17.79 -15.23 -2.23
N GLU A 58 -18.26 -15.82 -3.32
CA GLU A 58 -17.91 -15.39 -4.68
C GLU A 58 -18.22 -13.91 -4.88
N GLY A 59 -17.26 -13.19 -5.52
CA GLY A 59 -17.40 -11.78 -5.84
C GLY A 59 -17.19 -10.83 -4.68
N LYS A 60 -16.80 -11.33 -3.51
CA LYS A 60 -16.57 -10.49 -2.33
C LYS A 60 -15.11 -10.45 -1.95
N TRP A 61 -14.71 -9.35 -1.35
CA TRP A 61 -13.34 -9.12 -0.88
C TRP A 61 -13.33 -8.82 0.61
N ILE A 62 -12.27 -9.24 1.28
CA ILE A 62 -12.05 -8.95 2.70
C ILE A 62 -10.88 -7.99 2.81
N SER A 63 -11.10 -6.84 3.45
CA SER A 63 -10.05 -5.88 3.76
C SER A 63 -9.21 -6.40 4.92
N VAL A 64 -7.89 -6.45 4.75
CA VAL A 64 -6.99 -6.98 5.77
C VAL A 64 -6.04 -5.94 6.34
N ALA A 65 -5.80 -4.84 5.63
CA ALA A 65 -4.97 -3.74 6.13
C ALA A 65 -5.24 -2.49 5.30
N THR A 66 -5.16 -1.32 5.94
CA THR A 66 -5.40 -0.03 5.29
C THR A 66 -4.22 0.89 5.54
N PHE A 67 -3.75 1.53 4.47
CA PHE A 67 -2.63 2.47 4.50
C PHE A 67 -3.04 3.76 3.81
N ALA A 68 -2.75 4.90 4.46
CA ALA A 68 -2.98 6.22 3.87
C ALA A 68 -1.68 6.70 3.22
N TYR A 69 -1.76 7.22 2.00
CA TYR A 69 -0.60 7.78 1.32
C TYR A 69 -0.82 9.25 0.98
N ILE A 70 0.29 9.98 0.91
CA ILE A 70 0.29 11.37 0.49
C ILE A 70 1.60 11.66 -0.25
N PHE A 71 1.49 12.34 -1.40
CA PHE A 71 2.65 12.82 -2.15
C PHE A 71 2.77 14.32 -1.96
N GLU A 72 3.91 14.76 -1.43
CA GLU A 72 4.20 16.15 -1.17
C GLU A 72 5.55 16.54 -1.76
N TYR A 73 5.71 17.81 -2.04
CA TYR A 73 6.99 18.36 -2.47
C TYR A 73 8.02 18.27 -1.33
N ASP A 74 9.28 17.97 -1.68
CA ASP A 74 10.39 17.83 -0.70
C ASP A 74 10.18 16.74 0.35
N GLN A 75 9.36 15.76 0.04
CA GLN A 75 9.05 14.66 0.95
C GLN A 75 10.14 13.59 0.93
N GLU A 76 10.48 13.05 2.12
CA GLU A 76 11.33 11.88 2.21
C GLU A 76 10.58 10.63 1.72
N PRO A 77 11.29 9.64 1.14
CA PRO A 77 10.62 8.44 0.62
C PRO A 77 9.78 7.68 1.63
N ASP A 78 10.14 7.69 2.90
CA ASP A 78 9.40 6.99 3.95
C ASP A 78 8.17 7.76 4.47
N GLU A 79 8.02 9.03 4.08
CA GLU A 79 6.88 9.83 4.50
C GLU A 79 5.65 9.62 3.62
N ILE A 80 5.80 8.94 2.48
CA ILE A 80 4.70 8.73 1.52
C ILE A 80 3.56 7.94 2.16
N ILE A 81 3.85 6.92 2.95
CA ILE A 81 2.84 6.25 3.77
C ILE A 81 2.70 7.05 5.05
N ALA A 82 1.67 7.88 5.11
CA ALA A 82 1.49 8.86 6.18
C ALA A 82 0.91 8.23 7.45
N ASP A 83 0.09 7.20 7.30
CA ASP A 83 -0.56 6.53 8.42
C ASP A 83 -1.05 5.15 7.98
N TYR A 84 -1.34 4.29 8.94
CA TYR A 84 -1.95 3.00 8.68
C TYR A 84 -2.65 2.49 9.93
N GLY A 85 -3.71 1.71 9.71
CA GLY A 85 -4.37 1.00 10.80
C GLY A 85 -3.45 -0.08 11.37
N VAL A 86 -3.22 -0.05 12.66
CA VAL A 86 -2.28 -0.98 13.32
C VAL A 86 -2.92 -2.35 13.46
N ASN A 87 -2.30 -3.36 12.83
CA ASN A 87 -2.66 -4.77 12.99
C ASN A 87 -1.44 -5.63 12.66
N SER A 88 -1.57 -6.94 12.73
CA SER A 88 -0.44 -7.85 12.49
C SER A 88 0.16 -7.71 11.09
N ILE A 89 -0.68 -7.42 10.09
CA ILE A 89 -0.24 -7.29 8.70
C ILE A 89 0.52 -5.99 8.51
N SER A 90 -0.04 -4.85 8.95
CA SER A 90 0.61 -3.55 8.82
C SER A 90 1.91 -3.49 9.62
N GLU A 91 1.94 -4.08 10.81
CA GLU A 91 3.15 -4.14 11.63
C GLU A 91 4.23 -4.99 10.96
N GLN A 92 3.86 -6.10 10.32
CA GLN A 92 4.81 -6.91 9.59
C GLN A 92 5.42 -6.13 8.41
N TRP A 93 4.59 -5.41 7.65
CA TRP A 93 5.10 -4.57 6.58
C TRP A 93 6.05 -3.50 7.11
N ASP A 94 5.68 -2.83 8.19
CA ASP A 94 6.51 -1.79 8.78
C ASP A 94 7.88 -2.32 9.19
N ARG A 95 7.92 -3.48 9.85
CA ARG A 95 9.19 -4.13 10.20
C ARG A 95 10.03 -4.46 8.97
N ASP A 96 9.39 -5.00 7.92
CA ASP A 96 10.09 -5.37 6.69
C ASP A 96 10.62 -4.14 5.97
N TYR A 97 9.84 -3.04 5.97
CA TYR A 97 10.30 -1.79 5.37
C TYR A 97 11.47 -1.17 6.16
N GLU A 98 11.39 -1.18 7.49
CA GLU A 98 12.46 -0.66 8.34
C GLU A 98 13.79 -1.40 8.10
N LYS A 99 13.76 -2.68 7.79
CA LYS A 99 14.97 -3.43 7.43
C LYS A 99 15.64 -2.87 6.19
N THR A 100 14.90 -2.29 5.25
CA THR A 100 15.49 -1.69 4.06
C THR A 100 16.28 -0.43 4.38
N LYS A 101 15.90 0.30 5.42
CA LYS A 101 16.62 1.47 5.90
C LYS A 101 17.95 1.08 6.55
N GLY A 102 17.95 -0.01 7.31
CA GLY A 102 19.15 -0.50 7.99
C GLY A 102 20.24 -1.01 7.07
N VAL A 103 19.87 -1.46 5.87
CA VAL A 103 20.82 -2.04 4.90
C VAL A 103 21.81 -1.00 4.38
N THR A 104 21.46 0.27 4.43
CA THR A 104 22.33 1.35 3.94
C THR A 104 23.31 1.86 4.98
N ALA A 105 23.23 1.37 6.18
CA ALA A 105 24.09 1.79 7.26
C ALA A 105 25.53 1.26 7.08
#